data_cf90cf71bce7fd559a6360ec1a8fd31c
#
_entry.id   cf90cf71bce7fd559a6360ec1a8fd31c
#
_cell.length_a   1.000
_cell.length_b   1.000
_cell.length_c   1.000
_cell.angle_alpha   90.00
_cell.angle_beta   90.00
_cell.angle_gamma   90.00
#
_symmetry.space_group_name_H-M   'P 1'
#
loop_
_entity.id
_entity.type
_entity.pdbx_description
1 polymer ?
#
loop_
_entity_poly.entity_id
_entity_poly.type
_entity_poly.pdbx_seq_one_letter_code
_entity_poly.pdbx_strand_id
1 'polypeptide(L)'
;MSENNISEKNAIDKKRRRTLNIANAFALMLAIMVFFSLYSLIIDAITDSSAYEVRFENDETFATQGKIYRLYVAGDEYGNIDYNKYSLTDDNGNTDYKYCTLIEDASRLTYTVILCAMLYVMIVIAKKSVDSTPFTKENINRVKLISLLQLLLAVLPGTVRVIMSFIRFNYYSSTFDITSWYLFAISAVIALIAFIFQKGLDLQEDVNSFI
;
A
#
# COMPACT_ATOMS: atom_id res chain seq x y z
N MET A 1 8.56 -24.01 -44.22
CA MET A 1 7.95 -23.35 -43.05
C MET A 1 6.97 -22.31 -43.61
N SER A 2 5.67 -22.44 -43.40
CA SER A 2 4.69 -21.59 -44.11
C SER A 2 4.74 -20.15 -43.58
N GLU A 3 4.49 -19.16 -44.44
CA GLU A 3 4.44 -17.70 -44.09
C GLU A 3 3.50 -17.44 -42.90
N ASN A 4 2.43 -18.22 -42.76
CA ASN A 4 1.50 -18.14 -41.64
C ASN A 4 2.18 -18.37 -40.28
N ASN A 5 3.11 -19.34 -40.16
CA ASN A 5 3.82 -19.62 -38.90
C ASN A 5 4.76 -18.47 -38.49
N ILE A 6 5.33 -17.75 -39.46
CA ILE A 6 6.20 -16.59 -39.18
C ILE A 6 5.36 -15.39 -38.71
N SER A 7 4.22 -15.16 -39.34
CA SER A 7 3.29 -14.09 -38.98
C SER A 7 2.74 -14.26 -37.56
N GLU A 8 2.33 -15.47 -37.23
CA GLU A 8 1.81 -15.81 -35.88
C GLU A 8 2.88 -15.65 -34.79
N LYS A 9 4.10 -16.12 -35.04
CA LYS A 9 5.22 -15.95 -34.13
C LYS A 9 5.54 -14.47 -33.86
N ASN A 10 5.55 -13.65 -34.93
CA ASN A 10 5.79 -12.20 -34.81
C ASN A 10 4.69 -11.50 -34.00
N ALA A 11 3.43 -11.91 -34.15
CA ALA A 11 2.30 -11.38 -33.38
C ALA A 11 2.41 -11.71 -31.88
N ILE A 12 2.80 -12.96 -31.55
CA ILE A 12 3.03 -13.40 -30.17
C ILE A 12 4.18 -12.62 -29.53
N ASP A 13 5.32 -12.48 -30.22
CA ASP A 13 6.48 -11.73 -29.74
C ASP A 13 6.15 -10.24 -29.51
N LYS A 14 5.36 -9.62 -30.38
CA LYS A 14 4.91 -8.24 -30.23
C LYS A 14 4.00 -8.08 -28.99
N LYS A 15 3.08 -9.01 -28.79
CA LYS A 15 2.18 -9.01 -27.59
C LYS A 15 3.00 -9.18 -26.30
N ARG A 16 3.96 -10.11 -26.28
CA ARG A 16 4.86 -10.35 -25.15
C ARG A 16 5.65 -9.09 -24.80
N ARG A 17 6.31 -8.46 -25.77
CA ARG A 17 7.07 -7.20 -25.57
C ARG A 17 6.18 -6.09 -25.02
N ARG A 18 4.96 -5.94 -25.53
CA ARG A 18 4.00 -4.94 -25.01
C ARG A 18 3.67 -5.18 -23.55
N THR A 19 3.37 -6.42 -23.16
CA THR A 19 3.05 -6.78 -21.77
C THR A 19 4.24 -6.51 -20.84
N LEU A 20 5.46 -6.86 -21.25
CA LEU A 20 6.68 -6.61 -20.47
C LEU A 20 6.95 -5.11 -20.28
N ASN A 21 6.75 -4.31 -21.33
CA ASN A 21 6.94 -2.86 -21.26
C ASN A 21 5.93 -2.20 -20.30
N ILE A 22 4.66 -2.60 -20.36
CA ILE A 22 3.62 -2.14 -19.45
C ILE A 22 3.99 -2.51 -18.01
N ALA A 23 4.37 -3.76 -17.77
CA ALA A 23 4.77 -4.25 -16.44
C ALA A 23 6.00 -3.49 -15.88
N ASN A 24 6.98 -3.15 -16.73
CA ASN A 24 8.13 -2.35 -16.33
C ASN A 24 7.75 -0.89 -16.01
N ALA A 25 6.84 -0.29 -16.79
CA ALA A 25 6.33 1.05 -16.51
C ALA A 25 5.59 1.10 -15.16
N PHE A 26 4.76 0.10 -14.85
CA PHE A 26 4.11 -0.02 -13.54
C PHE A 26 5.13 -0.18 -12.41
N ALA A 27 6.15 -1.03 -12.58
CA ALA A 27 7.18 -1.20 -11.55
C ALA A 27 7.94 0.11 -11.28
N LEU A 28 8.23 0.90 -12.33
CA LEU A 28 8.84 2.22 -12.18
C LEU A 28 7.93 3.18 -11.42
N MET A 29 6.62 3.21 -11.75
CA MET A 29 5.65 4.04 -11.06
C MET A 29 5.57 3.71 -9.56
N LEU A 30 5.59 2.42 -9.19
CA LEU A 30 5.61 1.98 -7.80
C LEU A 30 6.86 2.47 -7.06
N ALA A 31 8.04 2.38 -7.70
CA ALA A 31 9.28 2.89 -7.13
C ALA A 31 9.23 4.41 -6.89
N ILE A 32 8.63 5.16 -7.82
CA ILE A 32 8.43 6.61 -7.68
C ILE A 32 7.50 6.91 -6.50
N MET A 33 6.41 6.16 -6.32
CA MET A 33 5.48 6.36 -5.19
C MET A 33 6.18 6.16 -3.84
N VAL A 34 7.00 5.10 -3.70
CA VAL A 34 7.78 4.86 -2.47
C VAL A 34 8.79 5.98 -2.25
N PHE A 35 9.47 6.43 -3.32
CA PHE A 35 10.43 7.53 -3.23
C PHE A 35 9.79 8.81 -2.73
N PHE A 36 8.63 9.21 -3.27
CA PHE A 36 7.94 10.42 -2.81
C PHE A 36 7.43 10.31 -1.37
N SER A 37 6.93 9.14 -0.95
CA SER A 37 6.52 8.93 0.44
C SER A 37 7.70 9.00 1.41
N LEU A 38 8.86 8.45 1.03
CA LEU A 38 10.09 8.55 1.81
C LEU A 38 10.62 9.98 1.85
N TYR A 39 10.58 10.69 0.72
CA TYR A 39 11.00 12.08 0.62
C TYR A 39 10.17 12.99 1.54
N SER A 40 8.83 12.84 1.55
CA SER A 40 7.95 13.56 2.48
C SER A 40 8.38 13.35 3.92
N LEU A 41 8.53 12.09 4.36
CA LEU A 41 8.95 11.76 5.72
C LEU A 41 10.31 12.39 6.10
N ILE A 42 11.27 12.40 5.17
CA ILE A 42 12.61 12.99 5.41
C ILE A 42 12.48 14.51 5.56
N ILE A 43 11.74 15.19 4.69
CA ILE A 43 11.54 16.64 4.77
C ILE A 43 10.88 17.01 6.11
N ASP A 44 9.83 16.30 6.51
CA ASP A 44 9.17 16.55 7.79
C ASP A 44 10.09 16.27 8.99
N ALA A 45 10.98 15.29 8.90
CA ALA A 45 11.95 15.01 9.96
C ALA A 45 12.98 16.12 10.15
N ILE A 46 13.44 16.77 9.06
CA ILE A 46 14.47 17.84 9.12
C ILE A 46 13.89 19.24 9.30
N THR A 47 12.60 19.47 8.98
CA THR A 47 11.93 20.77 9.14
C THR A 47 11.82 21.13 10.61
N ASP A 48 12.01 22.40 10.97
CA ASP A 48 11.90 22.87 12.36
C ASP A 48 10.46 22.72 12.89
N SER A 49 10.31 22.41 14.18
CA SER A 49 8.98 22.24 14.81
C SER A 49 8.17 23.56 14.82
N SER A 50 8.83 24.70 14.86
CA SER A 50 8.19 26.03 14.82
C SER A 50 7.55 26.35 13.46
N ALA A 51 7.90 25.60 12.41
CA ALA A 51 7.33 25.77 11.07
C ALA A 51 5.90 25.18 10.95
N TYR A 52 5.47 24.35 11.89
CA TYR A 52 4.18 23.65 11.85
C TYR A 52 3.11 24.43 12.61
N GLU A 53 2.03 24.80 11.92
CA GLU A 53 0.90 25.52 12.48
C GLU A 53 -0.41 24.85 12.02
N VAL A 54 -1.36 24.67 12.95
CA VAL A 54 -2.72 24.23 12.61
C VAL A 54 -3.64 25.41 12.75
N ARG A 55 -4.32 25.77 11.66
CA ARG A 55 -5.33 26.83 11.62
C ARG A 55 -6.70 26.24 11.49
N PHE A 56 -7.63 26.93 12.13
CA PHE A 56 -9.02 26.64 12.06
C PHE A 56 -9.68 27.59 11.04
N GLU A 57 -10.36 27.02 10.04
CA GLU A 57 -11.05 27.78 9.02
C GLU A 57 -12.51 27.32 8.91
N ASN A 58 -13.41 28.26 8.61
CA ASN A 58 -14.77 27.93 8.23
C ASN A 58 -14.81 27.60 6.74
N ASP A 59 -15.27 26.41 6.36
CA ASP A 59 -15.48 26.08 4.97
C ASP A 59 -16.79 26.71 4.47
N GLU A 60 -16.67 27.76 3.68
CA GLU A 60 -17.82 28.39 3.01
C GLU A 60 -18.28 27.59 1.77
N THR A 61 -17.49 26.59 1.33
CA THR A 61 -17.68 25.94 0.03
C THR A 61 -18.71 24.80 0.08
N PHE A 62 -18.99 24.22 1.24
CA PHE A 62 -20.00 23.18 1.42
C PHE A 62 -21.08 23.66 2.38
N ALA A 63 -22.34 23.50 1.96
CA ALA A 63 -23.56 23.84 2.74
C ALA A 63 -23.69 23.11 4.10
N THR A 64 -22.73 22.33 4.48
CA THR A 64 -22.53 21.75 5.81
C THR A 64 -21.52 22.62 6.53
N GLN A 65 -21.95 23.41 7.50
CA GLN A 65 -21.12 24.21 8.42
C GLN A 65 -20.10 23.35 9.17
N GLY A 66 -19.12 22.81 8.44
CA GLY A 66 -18.04 21.98 8.94
C GLY A 66 -16.82 22.85 9.30
N LYS A 67 -16.34 22.69 10.54
CA LYS A 67 -15.04 23.23 10.93
C LYS A 67 -13.96 22.43 10.24
N ILE A 68 -13.11 23.09 9.42
CA ILE A 68 -11.98 22.47 8.76
C ILE A 68 -10.72 22.91 9.47
N TYR A 69 -9.87 21.93 9.77
CA TYR A 69 -8.54 22.19 10.30
C TYR A 69 -7.54 22.02 9.17
N ARG A 70 -6.68 23.01 8.96
CA ARG A 70 -5.63 22.99 7.96
C ARG A 70 -4.26 23.05 8.62
N LEU A 71 -3.37 22.20 8.14
CA LEU A 71 -1.96 22.22 8.51
C LEU A 71 -1.22 23.16 7.57
N TYR A 72 -0.41 24.05 8.13
CA TYR A 72 0.54 24.89 7.42
C TYR A 72 1.96 24.50 7.83
N VAL A 73 2.88 24.47 6.87
CA VAL A 73 4.29 24.18 7.09
C VAL A 73 5.09 25.33 6.47
N ALA A 74 5.86 26.04 7.28
CA ALA A 74 6.61 27.23 6.87
C ALA A 74 5.74 28.32 6.19
N GLY A 75 4.45 28.39 6.55
CA GLY A 75 3.49 29.34 5.99
C GLY A 75 2.73 28.84 4.76
N ASP A 76 3.15 27.76 4.14
CA ASP A 76 2.46 27.14 3.01
C ASP A 76 1.39 26.14 3.47
N GLU A 77 0.26 26.09 2.78
CA GLU A 77 -0.82 25.15 3.07
C GLU A 77 -0.38 23.71 2.73
N TYR A 78 -0.29 22.85 3.75
CA TYR A 78 0.02 21.44 3.59
C TYR A 78 -1.24 20.63 3.21
N GLY A 79 -2.39 20.99 3.79
CA GLY A 79 -3.70 20.38 3.47
C GLY A 79 -4.63 20.25 4.67
N ASN A 80 -5.81 19.70 4.40
CA ASN A 80 -6.81 19.42 5.43
C ASN A 80 -6.38 18.25 6.31
N ILE A 81 -6.58 18.38 7.62
CA ILE A 81 -6.23 17.36 8.60
C ILE A 81 -7.43 16.93 9.44
N ASP A 82 -7.37 15.70 9.92
CA ASP A 82 -8.23 15.20 10.97
C ASP A 82 -7.71 15.70 12.33
N TYR A 83 -8.39 16.66 12.94
CA TYR A 83 -7.96 17.26 14.19
C TYR A 83 -7.65 16.24 15.30
N ASN A 84 -8.42 15.15 15.38
CA ASN A 84 -8.18 14.12 16.39
C ASN A 84 -6.80 13.47 16.31
N LYS A 85 -6.21 13.44 15.12
CA LYS A 85 -4.86 12.89 14.90
C LYS A 85 -3.76 13.90 15.22
N TYR A 86 -4.08 15.18 15.21
CA TYR A 86 -3.15 16.28 15.42
C TYR A 86 -3.31 16.98 16.78
N SER A 87 -4.33 16.62 17.57
CA SER A 87 -4.58 17.16 18.90
C SER A 87 -3.89 16.39 20.03
N LEU A 88 -2.91 15.54 19.70
CA LEU A 88 -2.15 14.80 20.71
C LEU A 88 -1.26 15.75 21.50
N THR A 89 -1.30 15.64 22.82
CA THR A 89 -0.53 16.48 23.74
C THR A 89 0.47 15.64 24.51
N ASP A 90 1.62 16.24 24.79
CA ASP A 90 2.62 15.67 25.71
C ASP A 90 2.16 15.78 27.18
N ASP A 91 2.96 15.26 28.12
CA ASP A 91 2.68 15.31 29.57
C ASP A 91 2.56 16.73 30.12
N ASN A 92 3.06 17.76 29.40
CA ASN A 92 2.96 19.17 29.75
C ASN A 92 1.73 19.86 29.14
N GLY A 93 0.93 19.14 28.34
CA GLY A 93 -0.23 19.66 27.65
C GLY A 93 0.09 20.41 26.34
N ASN A 94 1.33 20.33 25.83
CA ASN A 94 1.71 20.97 24.57
C ASN A 94 1.49 20.03 23.40
N THR A 95 0.95 20.56 22.30
CA THR A 95 0.78 19.82 21.04
C THR A 95 2.04 19.96 20.20
N ASP A 96 2.54 18.82 19.70
CA ASP A 96 3.68 18.76 18.77
C ASP A 96 3.19 18.38 17.37
N TYR A 97 2.78 19.39 16.60
CA TYR A 97 2.23 19.19 15.25
C TYR A 97 3.23 18.55 14.29
N LYS A 98 4.52 18.86 14.40
CA LYS A 98 5.57 18.19 13.64
C LYS A 98 5.56 16.69 13.89
N TYR A 99 5.54 16.28 15.16
CA TYR A 99 5.57 14.86 15.49
C TYR A 99 4.28 14.15 15.08
N CYS A 100 3.13 14.82 15.16
CA CYS A 100 1.89 14.30 14.62
C CYS A 100 1.97 14.06 13.11
N THR A 101 2.59 14.98 12.35
CA THR A 101 2.82 14.84 10.90
C THR A 101 3.75 13.65 10.63
N LEU A 102 4.86 13.51 11.38
CA LEU A 102 5.77 12.37 11.27
C LEU A 102 5.09 11.02 11.53
N ILE A 103 4.15 10.95 12.48
CA ILE A 103 3.35 9.74 12.74
C ILE A 103 2.51 9.39 11.50
N GLU A 104 1.81 10.36 10.93
CA GLU A 104 0.96 10.14 9.75
C GLU A 104 1.80 9.76 8.52
N ASP A 105 2.93 10.40 8.30
CA ASP A 105 3.83 10.11 7.18
C ASP A 105 4.52 8.74 7.32
N ALA A 106 4.94 8.34 8.52
CA ALA A 106 5.49 7.02 8.78
C ALA A 106 4.44 5.91 8.55
N SER A 107 3.21 6.15 8.99
CA SER A 107 2.08 5.24 8.74
C SER A 107 1.77 5.14 7.24
N ARG A 108 1.75 6.27 6.51
CA ARG A 108 1.55 6.37 5.07
C ARG A 108 2.67 5.67 4.29
N LEU A 109 3.93 5.87 4.68
CA LEU A 109 5.07 5.19 4.08
C LEU A 109 4.96 3.67 4.25
N THR A 110 4.62 3.20 5.46
CA THR A 110 4.42 1.77 5.73
C THR A 110 3.32 1.20 4.83
N TYR A 111 2.18 1.87 4.72
CA TYR A 111 1.09 1.50 3.82
C TYR A 111 1.56 1.44 2.36
N THR A 112 2.26 2.48 1.90
CA THR A 112 2.74 2.58 0.50
C THR A 112 3.73 1.48 0.17
N VAL A 113 4.68 1.17 1.06
CA VAL A 113 5.69 0.11 0.84
C VAL A 113 5.02 -1.26 0.71
N ILE A 114 4.09 -1.59 1.61
CA ILE A 114 3.40 -2.89 1.57
C ILE A 114 2.52 -3.00 0.32
N LEU A 115 1.77 -1.95 -0.02
CA LEU A 115 0.94 -1.91 -1.21
C LEU A 115 1.80 -2.08 -2.48
N CYS A 116 2.92 -1.36 -2.58
CA CYS A 116 3.84 -1.48 -3.71
C CYS A 116 4.46 -2.87 -3.80
N ALA A 117 4.83 -3.49 -2.66
CA ALA A 117 5.32 -4.87 -2.65
C ALA A 117 4.26 -5.85 -3.16
N MET A 118 3.01 -5.70 -2.75
CA MET A 118 1.89 -6.54 -3.20
C MET A 118 1.67 -6.39 -4.72
N LEU A 119 1.60 -5.15 -5.22
CA LEU A 119 1.43 -4.88 -6.65
C LEU A 119 2.62 -5.38 -7.46
N TYR A 120 3.85 -5.29 -6.94
CA TYR A 120 5.03 -5.85 -7.58
C TYR A 120 4.94 -7.37 -7.72
N VAL A 121 4.49 -8.09 -6.69
CA VAL A 121 4.26 -9.54 -6.76
C VAL A 121 3.23 -9.87 -7.84
N MET A 122 2.15 -9.09 -7.97
CA MET A 122 1.16 -9.25 -9.06
C MET A 122 1.79 -9.04 -10.44
N ILE A 123 2.67 -8.04 -10.60
CA ILE A 123 3.42 -7.81 -11.85
C ILE A 123 4.30 -9.03 -12.19
N VAL A 124 4.96 -9.63 -11.19
CA VAL A 124 5.79 -10.82 -11.39
C VAL A 124 4.95 -12.01 -11.84
N ILE A 125 3.76 -12.23 -11.23
CA ILE A 125 2.82 -13.28 -11.68
C ILE A 125 2.42 -13.02 -13.13
N ALA A 126 2.02 -11.80 -13.47
CA ALA A 126 1.61 -11.45 -14.83
C ALA A 126 2.74 -11.68 -15.86
N LYS A 127 3.98 -11.28 -15.55
CA LYS A 127 5.14 -11.50 -16.43
C LYS A 127 5.39 -12.98 -16.68
N LYS A 128 5.39 -13.81 -15.64
CA LYS A 128 5.62 -15.25 -15.77
C LYS A 128 4.48 -15.98 -16.48
N SER A 129 3.24 -15.54 -16.31
CA SER A 129 2.07 -16.10 -16.98
C SER A 129 2.03 -15.83 -18.49
N VAL A 130 2.89 -14.96 -19.02
CA VAL A 130 3.05 -14.76 -20.48
C VAL A 130 3.80 -15.94 -21.13
N ASP A 131 4.73 -16.54 -20.39
CA ASP A 131 5.66 -17.57 -20.91
C ASP A 131 5.29 -18.99 -20.47
N SER A 132 4.41 -19.13 -19.47
CA SER A 132 4.02 -20.42 -18.89
C SER A 132 2.54 -20.45 -18.53
N THR A 133 2.05 -21.64 -18.13
CA THR A 133 0.70 -21.76 -17.57
C THR A 133 0.59 -20.91 -16.29
N PRO A 134 -0.51 -20.17 -16.07
CA PRO A 134 -0.68 -19.34 -14.88
C PRO A 134 -0.73 -20.17 -13.58
N PHE A 135 -1.13 -21.43 -13.67
CA PHE A 135 -1.28 -22.35 -12.53
C PHE A 135 0.01 -23.16 -12.31
N THR A 136 1.01 -22.50 -11.72
CA THR A 136 2.26 -23.12 -11.28
C THR A 136 2.37 -23.03 -9.77
N LYS A 137 3.08 -23.97 -9.14
CA LYS A 137 3.35 -23.98 -7.69
C LYS A 137 3.97 -22.64 -7.22
N GLU A 138 4.84 -22.08 -8.05
CA GLU A 138 5.44 -20.77 -7.76
C GLU A 138 4.42 -19.62 -7.76
N ASN A 139 3.50 -19.58 -8.72
CA ASN A 139 2.46 -18.54 -8.77
C ASN A 139 1.46 -18.69 -7.61
N ILE A 140 1.13 -19.93 -7.22
CA ILE A 140 0.31 -20.19 -6.03
C ILE A 140 0.99 -19.64 -4.77
N ASN A 141 2.29 -19.87 -4.60
CA ASN A 141 3.05 -19.32 -3.47
C ASN A 141 3.08 -17.78 -3.49
N ARG A 142 3.13 -17.15 -4.68
CA ARG A 142 3.01 -15.69 -4.81
C ARG A 142 1.63 -15.18 -4.41
N VAL A 143 0.56 -15.89 -4.75
CA VAL A 143 -0.80 -15.55 -4.30
C VAL A 143 -0.92 -15.65 -2.79
N LYS A 144 -0.32 -16.68 -2.16
CA LYS A 144 -0.21 -16.77 -0.69
C LYS A 144 0.55 -15.58 -0.09
N LEU A 145 1.65 -15.17 -0.73
CA LEU A 145 2.39 -13.98 -0.32
C LEU A 145 1.55 -12.71 -0.42
N ILE A 146 0.74 -12.54 -1.47
CA ILE A 146 -0.19 -11.41 -1.60
C ILE A 146 -1.19 -11.40 -0.44
N SER A 147 -1.75 -12.56 -0.06
CA SER A 147 -2.64 -12.66 1.10
C SER A 147 -1.94 -12.22 2.40
N LEU A 148 -0.69 -12.65 2.63
CA LEU A 148 0.09 -12.22 3.79
C LEU A 148 0.37 -10.71 3.76
N LEU A 149 0.78 -10.15 2.62
CA LEU A 149 0.99 -8.71 2.47
C LEU A 149 -0.30 -7.92 2.71
N GLN A 150 -1.45 -8.44 2.25
CA GLN A 150 -2.75 -7.83 2.51
C GLN A 150 -3.09 -7.82 4.02
N LEU A 151 -2.75 -8.90 4.75
CA LEU A 151 -2.89 -8.95 6.20
C LEU A 151 -1.99 -7.92 6.89
N LEU A 152 -0.72 -7.84 6.47
CA LEU A 152 0.22 -6.84 6.98
C LEU A 152 -0.24 -5.40 6.69
N LEU A 153 -0.84 -5.16 5.52
CA LEU A 153 -1.43 -3.87 5.17
C LEU A 153 -2.56 -3.45 6.12
N ALA A 154 -3.34 -4.42 6.60
CA ALA A 154 -4.41 -4.17 7.57
C ALA A 154 -3.88 -3.79 8.97
N VAL A 155 -2.69 -4.26 9.36
CA VAL A 155 -2.19 -4.16 10.74
C VAL A 155 -1.06 -3.14 10.89
N LEU A 156 -0.03 -3.22 10.05
CA LEU A 156 1.23 -2.51 10.28
C LEU A 156 1.10 -0.97 10.28
N PRO A 157 0.37 -0.31 9.36
CA PRO A 157 0.27 1.14 9.38
C PRO A 157 -0.34 1.68 10.69
N GLY A 158 -1.40 1.01 11.18
CA GLY A 158 -2.01 1.34 12.47
C GLY A 158 -1.07 1.07 13.65
N THR A 159 -0.33 -0.04 13.62
CA THR A 159 0.66 -0.37 14.65
C THR A 159 1.78 0.67 14.73
N VAL A 160 2.31 1.13 13.58
CA VAL A 160 3.32 2.19 13.53
C VAL A 160 2.79 3.46 14.20
N ARG A 161 1.56 3.87 13.85
CA ARG A 161 0.90 5.05 14.47
C ARG A 161 0.81 4.89 15.98
N VAL A 162 0.30 3.76 16.47
CA VAL A 162 0.15 3.51 17.92
C VAL A 162 1.49 3.55 18.64
N ILE A 163 2.53 2.89 18.11
CA ILE A 163 3.86 2.85 18.73
C ILE A 163 4.45 4.26 18.79
N MET A 164 4.41 5.03 17.70
CA MET A 164 4.97 6.38 17.68
C MET A 164 4.20 7.34 18.60
N SER A 165 2.86 7.26 18.62
CA SER A 165 2.01 8.06 19.52
C SER A 165 2.29 7.73 20.99
N PHE A 166 2.51 6.47 21.32
CA PHE A 166 2.87 6.04 22.68
C PHE A 166 4.25 6.57 23.11
N ILE A 167 5.24 6.49 22.24
CA ILE A 167 6.61 6.95 22.55
C ILE A 167 6.64 8.45 22.85
N ARG A 168 5.88 9.27 22.14
CA ARG A 168 5.98 10.74 22.27
C ARG A 168 4.95 11.34 23.22
N PHE A 169 3.73 10.83 23.17
CA PHE A 169 2.59 11.43 23.88
C PHE A 169 2.06 10.56 25.01
N ASN A 170 2.66 9.40 25.27
CA ASN A 170 2.15 8.40 26.22
C ASN A 170 0.67 8.05 25.95
N TYR A 171 0.21 8.25 24.69
CA TYR A 171 -1.17 8.12 24.26
C TYR A 171 -1.37 6.80 23.53
N TYR A 172 -2.32 6.01 24.01
CA TYR A 172 -2.72 4.76 23.39
C TYR A 172 -4.09 4.92 22.75
N SER A 173 -4.15 4.96 21.42
CA SER A 173 -5.41 4.90 20.67
C SER A 173 -5.47 3.60 19.90
N SER A 174 -6.47 2.77 20.19
CA SER A 174 -6.75 1.59 19.37
C SER A 174 -7.47 2.03 18.09
N THR A 175 -6.72 2.26 17.03
CA THR A 175 -7.28 2.63 15.71
C THR A 175 -7.52 1.41 14.82
N PHE A 176 -8.26 0.41 15.30
CA PHE A 176 -8.88 -0.57 14.42
C PHE A 176 -10.14 0.05 13.81
N ASP A 177 -9.98 0.67 12.65
CA ASP A 177 -11.08 1.21 11.86
C ASP A 177 -11.82 0.08 11.12
N ILE A 178 -13.09 0.32 10.78
CA ILE A 178 -13.92 -0.57 9.94
C ILE A 178 -13.18 -0.96 8.65
N THR A 179 -12.41 -0.04 8.06
CA THR A 179 -11.57 -0.28 6.87
C THR A 179 -10.60 -1.44 7.08
N SER A 180 -10.02 -1.61 8.27
CA SER A 180 -9.13 -2.71 8.60
C SER A 180 -9.83 -4.07 8.52
N TRP A 181 -11.08 -4.16 8.91
CA TRP A 181 -11.86 -5.41 8.83
C TRP A 181 -12.09 -5.87 7.39
N TYR A 182 -12.34 -4.95 6.46
CA TYR A 182 -12.44 -5.29 5.03
C TYR A 182 -11.12 -5.85 4.50
N LEU A 183 -9.98 -5.28 4.90
CA LEU A 183 -8.66 -5.76 4.50
C LEU A 183 -8.38 -7.17 5.03
N PHE A 184 -8.78 -7.47 6.28
CA PHE A 184 -8.73 -8.83 6.83
C PHE A 184 -9.58 -9.83 6.03
N ALA A 185 -10.83 -9.47 5.74
CA ALA A 185 -11.73 -10.31 4.96
C ALA A 185 -11.18 -10.59 3.56
N ILE A 186 -10.65 -9.57 2.88
CA ILE A 186 -10.01 -9.71 1.57
C ILE A 186 -8.79 -10.63 1.65
N SER A 187 -7.95 -10.49 2.68
CA SER A 187 -6.80 -11.38 2.91
C SER A 187 -7.23 -12.84 3.04
N ALA A 188 -8.28 -13.11 3.83
CA ALA A 188 -8.82 -14.46 4.01
C ALA A 188 -9.36 -15.06 2.70
N VAL A 189 -10.06 -14.25 1.89
CA VAL A 189 -10.55 -14.68 0.56
C VAL A 189 -9.40 -15.02 -0.37
N ILE A 190 -8.35 -14.19 -0.44
CA ILE A 190 -7.17 -14.47 -1.28
C ILE A 190 -6.47 -15.74 -0.81
N ALA A 191 -6.33 -15.96 0.51
CA ALA A 191 -5.75 -17.18 1.07
C ALA A 191 -6.56 -18.43 0.68
N LEU A 192 -7.89 -18.34 0.75
CA LEU A 192 -8.80 -19.42 0.35
C LEU A 192 -8.66 -19.78 -1.15
N ILE A 193 -8.60 -18.75 -2.01
CA ILE A 193 -8.36 -18.93 -3.45
C ILE A 193 -7.02 -19.64 -3.69
N ALA A 194 -5.95 -19.21 -3.02
CA ALA A 194 -4.64 -19.85 -3.13
C ALA A 194 -4.66 -21.30 -2.67
N PHE A 195 -5.41 -21.61 -1.61
CA PHE A 195 -5.59 -22.98 -1.11
C PHE A 195 -6.34 -23.87 -2.13
N ILE A 196 -7.43 -23.38 -2.73
CA ILE A 196 -8.19 -24.10 -3.76
C ILE A 196 -7.30 -24.41 -4.97
N PHE A 197 -6.50 -23.44 -5.43
CA PHE A 197 -5.57 -23.67 -6.55
C PHE A 197 -4.47 -24.67 -6.21
N GLN A 198 -3.96 -24.64 -4.97
CA GLN A 198 -3.00 -25.64 -4.51
C GLN A 198 -3.59 -27.05 -4.56
N LYS A 199 -4.82 -27.24 -4.07
CA LYS A 199 -5.51 -28.52 -4.10
C LYS A 199 -5.78 -29.00 -5.52
N GLY A 200 -6.14 -28.09 -6.43
CA GLY A 200 -6.32 -28.40 -7.85
C GLY A 200 -5.02 -28.89 -8.51
N LEU A 201 -3.88 -28.27 -8.17
CA LEU A 201 -2.57 -28.68 -8.67
C LEU A 201 -2.16 -30.05 -8.12
N ASP A 202 -2.32 -30.28 -6.81
CA ASP A 202 -2.02 -31.54 -6.16
C ASP A 202 -2.82 -32.70 -6.83
N LEU A 203 -4.13 -32.51 -7.08
CA LEU A 203 -4.98 -33.49 -7.78
C LEU A 203 -4.51 -33.74 -9.22
N GLN A 204 -4.05 -32.71 -9.93
CA GLN A 204 -3.51 -32.88 -11.30
C GLN A 204 -2.22 -33.70 -11.29
N GLU A 205 -1.32 -33.47 -10.32
CA GLU A 205 -0.09 -34.25 -10.15
C GLU A 205 -0.40 -35.72 -9.84
N ASP A 206 -1.39 -35.96 -8.96
CA ASP A 206 -1.83 -37.33 -8.63
C ASP A 206 -2.35 -38.07 -9.87
N VAL A 207 -3.24 -37.44 -10.65
CA VAL A 207 -3.77 -38.04 -11.89
C VAL A 207 -2.66 -38.37 -12.88
N ASN A 208 -1.71 -37.45 -13.06
CA ASN A 208 -0.58 -37.65 -13.99
C ASN A 208 0.39 -38.78 -13.53
N SER A 209 0.40 -39.10 -12.24
CA SER A 209 1.23 -40.19 -11.70
C SER A 209 0.65 -41.58 -11.92
N PHE A 210 -0.63 -41.68 -12.29
CA PHE A 210 -1.32 -42.95 -12.59
C PHE A 210 -1.32 -43.33 -14.08
N ILE A 211 -0.84 -42.46 -14.97
CA ILE A 211 -0.74 -42.67 -16.41
C ILE A 211 0.72 -42.97 -16.78
#